data_aa709f251ee5b57bba2b766abc963a64
#
_entry.id   aa709f251ee5b57bba2b766abc963a64
#
_cell.length_a   1.000
_cell.length_b   1.000
_cell.length_c   1.000
_cell.angle_alpha   90.00
_cell.angle_beta   90.00
_cell.angle_gamma   90.00
#
_symmetry.space_group_name_H-M   'P 1'
#
loop_
_entity.id
_entity.type
_entity.pdbx_description
1 polymer ?
#
loop_
_entity_poly.entity_id
_entity_poly.type
_entity_poly.pdbx_seq_one_letter_code
_entity_poly.pdbx_strand_id
1 'polypeptide(L)'
;MAETKMGGVVAPILTPFNSDLSFAPDLYISHAKWLLEQGLHYISPFGTTGEALSMTVPERLAAVDALIDGGIDPAVLMPGTGLCNLEDTLSLCRHAVNRGCRAVMTLPPFFYKNASDNGLYAYFARLVETMNSPQLKICMYHIPPLAGIGFTPELAGRLAADYPDIFIAYKDSSGDFENIKAVIAAAPGIAVFPGTESFLQKGLEYGGTGCISATCNINPAAIRHVYDLSTGVEPGDLETCNNNMVKFRKIVEEYGLIPAMKGVLAVKRGDERWRNVRPPLLPASASKTEKLLKDLGDSLNVG
;
A
#
# COMPACT_ATOMS: atom_id res chain seq x y z
N MET A 1 -14.71 11.39 22.34
CA MET A 1 -13.22 11.36 22.17
C MET A 1 -12.99 11.39 20.66
N ALA A 2 -12.17 12.29 20.14
CA ALA A 2 -11.81 12.28 18.72
C ALA A 2 -11.18 10.91 18.41
N GLU A 3 -11.68 10.20 17.39
CA GLU A 3 -11.10 8.93 16.96
C GLU A 3 -9.66 9.21 16.50
N THR A 4 -8.70 8.45 17.04
CA THR A 4 -7.28 8.66 16.71
C THR A 4 -7.09 8.38 15.22
N LYS A 5 -6.48 9.32 14.49
CA LYS A 5 -6.16 9.13 13.06
C LYS A 5 -5.45 7.80 12.83
N MET A 6 -5.77 7.13 11.73
CA MET A 6 -5.03 5.96 11.28
C MET A 6 -3.54 6.31 11.12
N GLY A 7 -2.64 5.48 11.64
CA GLY A 7 -1.20 5.74 11.57
C GLY A 7 -0.38 4.45 11.59
N GLY A 8 0.89 4.54 11.23
CA GLY A 8 1.81 3.41 11.29
C GLY A 8 2.41 3.00 9.95
N VAL A 9 3.02 1.84 9.94
CA VAL A 9 3.68 1.24 8.77
C VAL A 9 2.74 0.23 8.13
N VAL A 10 2.49 0.38 6.81
CA VAL A 10 1.57 -0.44 6.03
C VAL A 10 2.32 -1.12 4.89
N ALA A 11 2.15 -2.43 4.75
CA ALA A 11 2.65 -3.17 3.59
C ALA A 11 1.60 -3.21 2.47
N PRO A 12 1.87 -2.64 1.28
CA PRO A 12 1.17 -3.03 0.06
C PRO A 12 1.68 -4.42 -0.32
N ILE A 13 1.01 -5.47 0.18
CA ILE A 13 1.49 -6.85 0.14
C ILE A 13 1.64 -7.36 -1.30
N LEU A 14 2.74 -8.09 -1.58
CA LEU A 14 2.98 -8.81 -2.84
C LEU A 14 2.00 -9.97 -2.99
N THR A 15 1.49 -10.17 -4.20
CA THR A 15 0.60 -11.30 -4.52
C THR A 15 1.41 -12.45 -5.12
N PRO A 16 1.51 -13.62 -4.46
CA PRO A 16 2.19 -14.79 -5.02
C PRO A 16 1.29 -15.52 -6.03
N PHE A 17 1.93 -16.12 -7.02
CA PHE A 17 1.26 -16.93 -8.05
C PHE A 17 1.91 -18.30 -8.20
N ASN A 18 1.12 -19.33 -8.48
CA ASN A 18 1.59 -20.64 -8.87
C ASN A 18 2.27 -20.61 -10.24
N SER A 19 2.86 -21.71 -10.68
CA SER A 19 3.54 -21.80 -11.98
C SER A 19 2.62 -21.61 -13.19
N ASP A 20 1.33 -21.89 -13.03
CA ASP A 20 0.28 -21.60 -14.02
C ASP A 20 -0.29 -20.19 -13.93
N LEU A 21 0.30 -19.33 -13.09
CA LEU A 21 -0.12 -17.97 -12.77
C LEU A 21 -1.46 -17.86 -12.04
N SER A 22 -2.02 -18.95 -11.54
CA SER A 22 -3.13 -18.89 -10.59
C SER A 22 -2.67 -18.31 -9.25
N PHE A 23 -3.58 -17.72 -8.48
CA PHE A 23 -3.28 -17.17 -7.15
C PHE A 23 -2.84 -18.29 -6.19
N ALA A 24 -1.81 -18.03 -5.36
CA ALA A 24 -1.25 -18.95 -4.37
C ALA A 24 -1.64 -18.52 -2.94
N PRO A 25 -2.80 -18.92 -2.42
CA PRO A 25 -3.33 -18.44 -1.13
C PRO A 25 -2.47 -18.83 0.07
N ASP A 26 -1.86 -20.00 0.06
CA ASP A 26 -0.98 -20.48 1.13
C ASP A 26 0.22 -19.55 1.37
N LEU A 27 0.89 -19.14 0.31
CA LEU A 27 2.00 -18.18 0.37
C LEU A 27 1.52 -16.80 0.79
N TYR A 28 0.34 -16.39 0.31
CA TYR A 28 -0.20 -15.07 0.61
C TYR A 28 -0.53 -14.92 2.08
N ILE A 29 -1.22 -15.91 2.66
CA ILE A 29 -1.58 -15.95 4.08
C ILE A 29 -0.32 -16.00 4.96
N SER A 30 0.65 -16.87 4.63
CA SER A 30 1.88 -16.99 5.41
C SER A 30 2.69 -15.70 5.38
N HIS A 31 2.74 -15.02 4.23
CA HIS A 31 3.44 -13.73 4.10
C HIS A 31 2.74 -12.62 4.88
N ALA A 32 1.41 -12.55 4.83
CA ALA A 32 0.64 -11.57 5.61
C ALA A 32 0.86 -11.75 7.13
N LYS A 33 0.83 -12.99 7.63
CA LYS A 33 1.13 -13.30 9.03
C LYS A 33 2.53 -12.85 9.42
N TRP A 34 3.53 -13.22 8.62
CA TRP A 34 4.91 -12.81 8.87
C TRP A 34 5.07 -11.28 8.92
N LEU A 35 4.44 -10.54 7.99
CA LEU A 35 4.50 -9.08 8.01
C LEU A 35 3.93 -8.48 9.30
N LEU A 36 2.82 -9.01 9.81
CA LEU A 36 2.22 -8.58 11.07
C LEU A 36 3.10 -8.96 12.27
N GLU A 37 3.70 -10.15 12.27
CA GLU A 37 4.68 -10.60 13.28
C GLU A 37 5.93 -9.71 13.32
N GLN A 38 6.32 -9.13 12.16
CA GLN A 38 7.38 -8.12 12.10
C GLN A 38 6.93 -6.73 12.60
N GLY A 39 5.73 -6.61 13.12
CA GLY A 39 5.20 -5.41 13.76
C GLY A 39 4.54 -4.42 12.83
N LEU A 40 4.20 -4.78 11.61
CA LEU A 40 3.44 -3.89 10.74
C LEU A 40 2.02 -3.66 11.27
N HIS A 41 1.51 -2.45 11.10
CA HIS A 41 0.20 -2.05 11.62
C HIS A 41 -0.95 -2.51 10.71
N TYR A 42 -0.74 -2.48 9.39
CA TYR A 42 -1.76 -2.81 8.41
C TYR A 42 -1.15 -3.48 7.17
N ILE A 43 -1.99 -4.26 6.50
CA ILE A 43 -1.72 -4.89 5.21
C ILE A 43 -2.67 -4.28 4.18
N SER A 44 -2.11 -3.86 3.03
CA SER A 44 -2.89 -3.34 1.91
C SER A 44 -2.80 -4.29 0.70
N PRO A 45 -3.73 -5.25 0.57
CA PRO A 45 -3.86 -6.09 -0.63
C PRO A 45 -4.17 -5.25 -1.88
N PHE A 46 -3.73 -5.70 -3.05
CA PHE A 46 -4.15 -5.14 -4.35
C PHE A 46 -3.85 -3.65 -4.56
N GLY A 47 -2.72 -3.19 -4.03
CA GLY A 47 -2.05 -2.01 -4.54
C GLY A 47 -1.25 -2.33 -5.82
N THR A 48 -0.50 -1.36 -6.33
CA THR A 48 0.44 -1.56 -7.46
C THR A 48 1.42 -2.69 -7.18
N THR A 49 2.00 -2.71 -5.99
CA THR A 49 2.93 -3.76 -5.54
C THR A 49 2.30 -5.16 -5.55
N GLY A 50 1.02 -5.25 -5.25
CA GLY A 50 0.24 -6.50 -5.27
C GLY A 50 -0.31 -6.89 -6.65
N GLU A 51 0.18 -6.27 -7.73
CA GLU A 51 -0.23 -6.58 -9.12
C GLU A 51 -1.75 -6.51 -9.33
N ALA A 52 -2.43 -5.57 -8.66
CA ALA A 52 -3.89 -5.47 -8.64
C ALA A 52 -4.55 -5.46 -10.03
N LEU A 53 -3.94 -4.75 -10.99
CA LEU A 53 -4.51 -4.60 -12.33
C LEU A 53 -4.24 -5.81 -13.25
N SER A 54 -3.47 -6.78 -12.78
CA SER A 54 -3.29 -8.10 -13.42
C SER A 54 -4.22 -9.18 -12.82
N MET A 55 -5.11 -8.79 -11.90
CA MET A 55 -6.09 -9.68 -11.25
C MET A 55 -7.52 -9.25 -11.58
N THR A 56 -8.36 -10.24 -11.81
CA THR A 56 -9.80 -10.02 -12.00
C THR A 56 -10.49 -9.64 -10.69
N VAL A 57 -11.68 -9.03 -10.77
CA VAL A 57 -12.47 -8.73 -9.57
C VAL A 57 -12.76 -9.99 -8.74
N PRO A 58 -13.23 -11.13 -9.32
CA PRO A 58 -13.44 -12.36 -8.55
C PRO A 58 -12.18 -12.87 -7.84
N GLU A 59 -11.00 -12.83 -8.47
CA GLU A 59 -9.74 -13.22 -7.83
C GLU A 59 -9.41 -12.32 -6.63
N ARG A 60 -9.65 -11.02 -6.75
CA ARG A 60 -9.38 -10.06 -5.66
C ARG A 60 -10.33 -10.28 -4.48
N LEU A 61 -11.61 -10.56 -4.74
CA LEU A 61 -12.59 -10.93 -3.71
C LEU A 61 -12.15 -12.21 -2.97
N ALA A 62 -11.86 -13.28 -3.73
CA ALA A 62 -11.42 -14.55 -3.17
C ALA A 62 -10.11 -14.43 -2.36
N ALA A 63 -9.20 -13.57 -2.78
CA ALA A 63 -7.94 -13.39 -2.05
C ALA A 63 -8.10 -12.57 -0.76
N VAL A 64 -9.06 -11.64 -0.65
CA VAL A 64 -9.45 -11.03 0.64
C VAL A 64 -10.05 -12.09 1.55
N ASP A 65 -10.96 -12.91 1.03
CA ASP A 65 -11.56 -14.02 1.77
C ASP A 65 -10.50 -15.00 2.30
N ALA A 66 -9.54 -15.37 1.45
CA ALA A 66 -8.44 -16.26 1.85
C ALA A 66 -7.60 -15.70 3.01
N LEU A 67 -7.31 -14.39 3.03
CA LEU A 67 -6.61 -13.76 4.16
C LEU A 67 -7.41 -13.86 5.45
N ILE A 68 -8.68 -13.50 5.41
CA ILE A 68 -9.56 -13.47 6.60
C ILE A 68 -9.82 -14.89 7.10
N ASP A 69 -10.18 -15.81 6.21
CA ASP A 69 -10.42 -17.22 6.55
C ASP A 69 -9.12 -17.91 7.00
N GLY A 70 -7.96 -17.43 6.54
CA GLY A 70 -6.62 -17.82 6.99
C GLY A 70 -6.22 -17.24 8.35
N GLY A 71 -7.10 -16.46 9.00
CA GLY A 71 -6.92 -15.95 10.36
C GLY A 71 -6.30 -14.54 10.46
N ILE A 72 -6.28 -13.77 9.37
CA ILE A 72 -5.92 -12.35 9.43
C ILE A 72 -7.14 -11.55 9.87
N ASP A 73 -6.98 -10.73 10.90
CA ASP A 73 -8.03 -9.81 11.36
C ASP A 73 -8.38 -8.80 10.24
N PRO A 74 -9.63 -8.75 9.78
CA PRO A 74 -10.02 -7.77 8.77
C PRO A 74 -9.79 -6.32 9.18
N ALA A 75 -9.76 -6.02 10.48
CA ALA A 75 -9.48 -4.68 11.00
C ALA A 75 -8.05 -4.17 10.69
N VAL A 76 -7.13 -5.04 10.26
CA VAL A 76 -5.80 -4.64 9.79
C VAL A 76 -5.68 -4.61 8.27
N LEU A 77 -6.76 -4.91 7.52
CA LEU A 77 -6.76 -4.96 6.06
C LEU A 77 -7.26 -3.65 5.44
N MET A 78 -6.55 -3.21 4.40
CA MET A 78 -6.92 -2.06 3.57
C MET A 78 -6.77 -2.41 2.08
N PRO A 79 -7.67 -3.23 1.50
CA PRO A 79 -7.56 -3.66 0.12
C PRO A 79 -7.72 -2.51 -0.89
N GLY A 80 -6.95 -2.58 -1.97
CA GLY A 80 -7.09 -1.68 -3.11
C GLY A 80 -8.36 -2.00 -3.89
N THR A 81 -9.18 -0.99 -4.21
CA THR A 81 -10.47 -1.16 -4.89
C THR A 81 -10.60 -0.33 -6.17
N GLY A 82 -9.69 0.63 -6.42
CA GLY A 82 -9.79 1.56 -7.54
C GLY A 82 -9.70 0.87 -8.91
N LEU A 83 -10.75 1.04 -9.71
CA LEU A 83 -10.85 0.63 -11.11
C LEU A 83 -11.45 1.77 -11.95
N CYS A 84 -11.43 1.62 -13.28
CA CYS A 84 -11.94 2.66 -14.17
C CYS A 84 -13.46 2.75 -14.21
N ASN A 85 -14.16 1.64 -13.99
CA ASN A 85 -15.61 1.63 -13.92
C ASN A 85 -16.09 1.63 -12.45
N LEU A 86 -17.24 2.27 -12.23
CA LEU A 86 -17.79 2.44 -10.91
C LEU A 86 -18.31 1.13 -10.30
N GLU A 87 -18.93 0.27 -11.09
CA GLU A 87 -19.59 -0.95 -10.59
C GLU A 87 -18.58 -1.97 -10.04
N ASP A 88 -17.45 -2.16 -10.70
CA ASP A 88 -16.40 -3.03 -10.19
C ASP A 88 -15.76 -2.44 -8.92
N THR A 89 -15.55 -1.10 -8.89
CA THR A 89 -15.08 -0.41 -7.68
C THR A 89 -16.07 -0.59 -6.52
N LEU A 90 -17.38 -0.40 -6.77
CA LEU A 90 -18.44 -0.64 -5.78
C LEU A 90 -18.47 -2.09 -5.29
N SER A 91 -18.32 -3.06 -6.21
CA SER A 91 -18.28 -4.49 -5.86
C SER A 91 -17.16 -4.79 -4.87
N LEU A 92 -15.94 -4.31 -5.15
CA LEU A 92 -14.78 -4.46 -4.28
C LEU A 92 -14.96 -3.74 -2.95
N CYS A 93 -15.51 -2.52 -2.94
CA CYS A 93 -15.78 -1.76 -1.73
C CYS A 93 -16.84 -2.45 -0.85
N ARG A 94 -17.95 -2.92 -1.44
CA ARG A 94 -18.99 -3.66 -0.70
C ARG A 94 -18.44 -4.91 -0.04
N HIS A 95 -17.62 -5.66 -0.77
CA HIS A 95 -17.00 -6.87 -0.22
C HIS A 95 -16.10 -6.53 0.98
N ALA A 96 -15.19 -5.57 0.82
CA ALA A 96 -14.30 -5.16 1.90
C ALA A 96 -15.07 -4.68 3.15
N VAL A 97 -16.12 -3.87 2.98
CA VAL A 97 -16.99 -3.40 4.07
C VAL A 97 -17.71 -4.58 4.72
N ASN A 98 -18.30 -5.48 3.95
CA ASN A 98 -19.04 -6.64 4.46
C ASN A 98 -18.11 -7.62 5.22
N ARG A 99 -16.84 -7.71 4.82
CA ARG A 99 -15.83 -8.52 5.51
C ARG A 99 -15.19 -7.82 6.71
N GLY A 100 -15.57 -6.57 7.01
CA GLY A 100 -15.07 -5.80 8.16
C GLY A 100 -13.68 -5.22 7.98
N CYS A 101 -13.19 -5.05 6.75
CA CYS A 101 -11.90 -4.43 6.49
C CYS A 101 -11.84 -3.00 7.06
N ARG A 102 -10.67 -2.60 7.56
CA ARG A 102 -10.42 -1.28 8.18
C ARG A 102 -10.76 -0.11 7.27
N ALA A 103 -10.40 -0.20 6.01
CA ALA A 103 -10.62 0.80 4.97
C ALA A 103 -10.43 0.16 3.59
N VAL A 104 -10.70 0.92 2.53
CA VAL A 104 -10.30 0.58 1.16
C VAL A 104 -9.33 1.63 0.63
N MET A 105 -8.37 1.22 -0.19
CA MET A 105 -7.44 2.14 -0.86
C MET A 105 -7.86 2.30 -2.32
N THR A 106 -8.31 3.49 -2.72
CA THR A 106 -8.98 3.69 -4.00
C THR A 106 -8.26 4.69 -4.88
N LEU A 107 -7.85 4.23 -6.09
CA LEU A 107 -7.37 5.08 -7.19
C LEU A 107 -8.54 5.87 -7.80
N PRO A 108 -8.30 7.06 -8.37
CA PRO A 108 -9.26 7.65 -9.28
C PRO A 108 -9.39 6.81 -10.56
N PRO A 109 -10.49 6.94 -11.34
CA PRO A 109 -10.58 6.34 -12.67
C PRO A 109 -9.44 6.85 -13.54
N PHE A 110 -8.50 5.97 -13.88
CA PHE A 110 -7.20 6.33 -14.43
C PHE A 110 -7.12 6.24 -15.96
N PHE A 111 -8.18 5.84 -16.64
CA PHE A 111 -8.15 5.80 -18.12
C PHE A 111 -8.29 7.18 -18.75
N TYR A 112 -9.23 7.99 -18.26
CA TYR A 112 -9.47 9.36 -18.74
C TYR A 112 -8.55 10.34 -18.02
N LYS A 113 -7.36 10.58 -18.59
CA LYS A 113 -6.31 11.41 -17.98
C LYS A 113 -6.69 12.88 -17.79
N ASN A 114 -7.66 13.36 -18.58
CA ASN A 114 -8.12 14.75 -18.56
C ASN A 114 -9.36 14.98 -17.69
N ALA A 115 -9.72 14.02 -16.84
CA ALA A 115 -10.83 14.24 -15.91
C ALA A 115 -10.49 15.41 -14.97
N SER A 116 -11.43 16.35 -14.86
CA SER A 116 -11.28 17.48 -13.94
C SER A 116 -11.53 17.05 -12.51
N ASP A 117 -11.07 17.85 -11.54
CA ASP A 117 -11.36 17.64 -10.12
C ASP A 117 -12.87 17.55 -9.84
N ASN A 118 -13.70 18.34 -10.54
CA ASN A 118 -15.15 18.23 -10.43
C ASN A 118 -15.67 16.88 -10.96
N GLY A 119 -15.09 16.35 -12.03
CA GLY A 119 -15.42 15.01 -12.55
C GLY A 119 -15.02 13.91 -11.58
N LEU A 120 -13.82 13.99 -11.01
CA LEU A 120 -13.36 13.05 -9.98
C LEU A 120 -14.19 13.16 -8.70
N TYR A 121 -14.51 14.37 -8.27
CA TYR A 121 -15.41 14.58 -7.13
C TYR A 121 -16.76 13.92 -7.36
N ALA A 122 -17.38 14.13 -8.53
CA ALA A 122 -18.67 13.52 -8.88
C ALA A 122 -18.62 11.98 -8.86
N TYR A 123 -17.51 11.40 -9.34
CA TYR A 123 -17.28 9.95 -9.27
C TYR A 123 -17.26 9.44 -7.81
N PHE A 124 -16.48 10.08 -6.95
CA PHE A 124 -16.37 9.65 -5.55
C PHE A 124 -17.62 9.96 -4.73
N ALA A 125 -18.29 11.08 -4.97
CA ALA A 125 -19.60 11.37 -4.38
C ALA A 125 -20.62 10.27 -4.74
N ARG A 126 -20.68 9.91 -6.04
CA ARG A 126 -21.57 8.83 -6.50
C ARG A 126 -21.20 7.47 -5.87
N LEU A 127 -19.92 7.17 -5.70
CA LEU A 127 -19.47 5.96 -5.01
C LEU A 127 -19.99 5.94 -3.57
N VAL A 128 -19.80 7.02 -2.80
CA VAL A 128 -20.23 7.14 -1.40
C VAL A 128 -21.74 7.03 -1.29
N GLU A 129 -22.50 7.78 -2.12
CA GLU A 129 -23.97 7.75 -2.15
C GLU A 129 -24.52 6.36 -2.48
N THR A 130 -23.90 5.67 -3.46
CA THR A 130 -24.34 4.32 -3.86
C THR A 130 -23.99 3.26 -2.83
N MET A 131 -22.86 3.39 -2.15
CA MET A 131 -22.48 2.52 -1.03
C MET A 131 -23.43 2.69 0.15
N ASN A 132 -23.86 3.91 0.44
CA ASN A 132 -24.75 4.27 1.54
C ASN A 132 -24.43 3.52 2.85
N SER A 133 -23.14 3.50 3.21
CA SER A 133 -22.62 2.74 4.36
C SER A 133 -21.71 3.60 5.22
N PRO A 134 -22.02 3.81 6.51
CA PRO A 134 -21.13 4.54 7.43
C PRO A 134 -19.86 3.76 7.76
N GLN A 135 -19.81 2.46 7.47
CA GLN A 135 -18.63 1.62 7.63
C GLN A 135 -17.61 1.80 6.50
N LEU A 136 -18.01 2.41 5.37
CA LEU A 136 -17.05 2.70 4.30
C LEU A 136 -16.02 3.70 4.80
N LYS A 137 -14.75 3.33 4.68
CA LYS A 137 -13.60 4.19 4.96
C LYS A 137 -12.67 4.14 3.75
N ILE A 138 -12.26 5.28 3.23
CA ILE A 138 -11.47 5.41 2.00
C ILE A 138 -10.12 6.05 2.30
N CYS A 139 -9.06 5.38 1.89
CA CYS A 139 -7.75 5.95 1.67
C CYS A 139 -7.63 6.36 0.19
N MET A 140 -7.57 7.63 -0.09
CA MET A 140 -7.33 8.16 -1.44
C MET A 140 -5.92 7.77 -1.90
N TYR A 141 -5.80 7.15 -3.08
CA TYR A 141 -4.50 6.72 -3.58
C TYR A 141 -4.04 7.60 -4.75
N HIS A 142 -3.04 8.40 -4.50
CA HIS A 142 -2.42 9.32 -5.45
C HIS A 142 -1.10 8.74 -5.97
N ILE A 143 -1.06 8.37 -7.26
CA ILE A 143 0.12 7.82 -7.94
C ILE A 143 0.20 8.30 -9.40
N PRO A 144 0.33 9.60 -9.66
CA PRO A 144 0.35 10.16 -11.01
C PRO A 144 1.40 9.55 -11.95
N PRO A 145 2.61 9.15 -11.48
CA PRO A 145 3.60 8.57 -12.38
C PRO A 145 3.15 7.29 -13.10
N LEU A 146 2.21 6.54 -12.52
CA LEU A 146 1.66 5.32 -13.12
C LEU A 146 0.22 5.51 -13.60
N ALA A 147 -0.62 6.15 -12.81
CA ALA A 147 -2.03 6.38 -13.16
C ALA A 147 -2.23 7.50 -14.18
N GLY A 148 -1.27 8.43 -14.32
CA GLY A 148 -1.37 9.61 -15.20
C GLY A 148 -2.45 10.60 -14.75
N ILE A 149 -3.07 10.40 -13.60
CA ILE A 149 -4.06 11.22 -12.92
C ILE A 149 -3.96 10.97 -11.42
N GLY A 150 -4.44 11.89 -10.60
CA GLY A 150 -4.38 11.77 -9.14
C GLY A 150 -5.40 12.67 -8.46
N PHE A 151 -5.26 12.82 -7.15
CA PHE A 151 -6.04 13.76 -6.36
C PHE A 151 -5.20 15.01 -6.13
N THR A 152 -5.70 16.17 -6.49
CA THR A 152 -5.09 17.44 -6.08
C THR A 152 -5.29 17.66 -4.57
N PRO A 153 -4.47 18.48 -3.90
CA PRO A 153 -4.72 18.85 -2.50
C PRO A 153 -6.11 19.45 -2.28
N GLU A 154 -6.59 20.27 -3.22
CA GLU A 154 -7.91 20.90 -3.19
C GLU A 154 -9.03 19.87 -3.27
N LEU A 155 -8.92 18.89 -4.19
CA LEU A 155 -9.89 17.80 -4.31
C LEU A 155 -9.89 16.92 -3.06
N ALA A 156 -8.72 16.58 -2.53
CA ALA A 156 -8.60 15.79 -1.31
C ALA A 156 -9.23 16.52 -0.11
N GLY A 157 -8.95 17.81 0.04
CA GLY A 157 -9.54 18.65 1.07
C GLY A 157 -11.05 18.74 0.98
N ARG A 158 -11.59 18.91 -0.24
CA ARG A 158 -13.04 18.97 -0.48
C ARG A 158 -13.74 17.65 -0.16
N LEU A 159 -13.19 16.51 -0.62
CA LEU A 159 -13.76 15.20 -0.32
C LEU A 159 -13.73 14.90 1.20
N ALA A 160 -12.63 15.24 1.88
CA ALA A 160 -12.51 15.06 3.31
C ALA A 160 -13.45 15.98 4.11
N ALA A 161 -13.74 17.20 3.63
CA ALA A 161 -14.66 18.13 4.28
C ALA A 161 -16.13 17.73 4.09
N ASP A 162 -16.50 17.30 2.87
CA ASP A 162 -17.89 16.93 2.55
C ASP A 162 -18.27 15.54 3.08
N TYR A 163 -17.27 14.63 3.26
CA TYR A 163 -17.47 13.26 3.75
C TYR A 163 -16.42 12.90 4.82
N PRO A 164 -16.39 13.58 5.97
CA PRO A 164 -15.29 13.51 6.96
C PRO A 164 -15.12 12.11 7.57
N ASP A 165 -16.20 11.34 7.67
CA ASP A 165 -16.16 9.98 8.22
C ASP A 165 -15.83 8.91 7.18
N ILE A 166 -15.75 9.28 5.90
CA ILE A 166 -15.54 8.36 4.78
C ILE A 166 -14.10 8.49 4.25
N PHE A 167 -13.66 9.69 3.87
CA PHE A 167 -12.29 9.92 3.38
C PHE A 167 -11.37 10.16 4.57
N ILE A 168 -10.81 9.07 5.10
CA ILE A 168 -10.04 9.10 6.36
C ILE A 168 -8.53 9.11 6.17
N ALA A 169 -8.05 8.82 4.95
CA ALA A 169 -6.63 8.73 4.67
C ALA A 169 -6.29 9.11 3.22
N TYR A 170 -4.99 9.41 3.03
CA TYR A 170 -4.40 9.70 1.72
C TYR A 170 -3.04 9.02 1.62
N LYS A 171 -2.79 8.29 0.55
CA LYS A 171 -1.48 7.73 0.20
C LYS A 171 -0.89 8.50 -0.97
N ASP A 172 0.29 9.07 -0.77
CA ASP A 172 1.01 9.80 -1.79
C ASP A 172 2.19 9.01 -2.36
N SER A 173 2.07 8.60 -3.59
CA SER A 173 3.13 7.94 -4.37
C SER A 173 3.58 8.80 -5.57
N SER A 174 3.42 10.12 -5.50
CA SER A 174 3.89 11.05 -6.53
C SER A 174 5.41 11.16 -6.61
N GLY A 175 6.09 10.93 -5.48
CA GLY A 175 7.52 11.23 -5.32
C GLY A 175 7.79 12.71 -5.00
N ASP A 176 6.75 13.54 -4.88
CA ASP A 176 6.84 14.96 -4.56
C ASP A 176 6.45 15.21 -3.09
N PHE A 177 7.43 15.60 -2.28
CA PHE A 177 7.20 15.89 -0.86
C PHE A 177 6.38 17.16 -0.64
N GLU A 178 6.44 18.13 -1.56
CA GLU A 178 5.63 19.35 -1.45
C GLU A 178 4.14 19.05 -1.63
N ASN A 179 3.78 18.07 -2.46
CA ASN A 179 2.39 17.59 -2.55
C ASN A 179 1.90 16.98 -1.22
N ILE A 180 2.75 16.19 -0.55
CA ILE A 180 2.42 15.64 0.78
C ILE A 180 2.10 16.77 1.78
N LYS A 181 2.93 17.82 1.83
CA LYS A 181 2.70 18.98 2.70
C LYS A 181 1.41 19.70 2.35
N ALA A 182 1.17 19.92 1.07
CA ALA A 182 -0.04 20.59 0.59
C ALA A 182 -1.31 19.82 0.97
N VAL A 183 -1.30 18.48 0.86
CA VAL A 183 -2.44 17.65 1.27
C VAL A 183 -2.64 17.67 2.80
N ILE A 184 -1.56 17.62 3.59
CA ILE A 184 -1.65 17.75 5.07
C ILE A 184 -2.32 19.08 5.45
N ALA A 185 -1.97 20.16 4.75
CA ALA A 185 -2.57 21.47 4.99
C ALA A 185 -4.03 21.58 4.52
N ALA A 186 -4.36 21.00 3.35
CA ALA A 186 -5.68 21.07 2.75
C ALA A 186 -6.70 20.14 3.43
N ALA A 187 -6.25 19.03 3.99
CA ALA A 187 -7.09 18.00 4.63
C ALA A 187 -6.59 17.64 6.05
N PRO A 188 -6.58 18.56 7.02
CA PRO A 188 -5.96 18.35 8.32
C PRO A 188 -6.62 17.25 9.18
N GLY A 189 -7.83 16.82 8.80
CA GLY A 189 -8.59 15.76 9.50
C GLY A 189 -8.16 14.33 9.14
N ILE A 190 -7.48 14.11 8.00
CA ILE A 190 -7.17 12.77 7.52
C ILE A 190 -5.74 12.33 7.85
N ALA A 191 -5.51 11.01 7.75
CA ALA A 191 -4.18 10.41 7.83
C ALA A 191 -3.45 10.55 6.48
N VAL A 192 -2.21 11.03 6.46
CA VAL A 192 -1.43 11.16 5.23
C VAL A 192 -0.20 10.26 5.31
N PHE A 193 -0.08 9.38 4.31
CA PHE A 193 0.98 8.38 4.20
C PHE A 193 1.83 8.61 2.94
N PRO A 194 3.12 8.96 3.05
CA PRO A 194 4.06 8.78 1.95
C PRO A 194 4.00 7.36 1.39
N GLY A 195 4.05 7.22 0.07
CA GLY A 195 4.08 5.94 -0.65
C GLY A 195 5.49 5.31 -0.70
N THR A 196 6.42 5.87 0.03
CA THR A 196 7.80 5.40 0.18
C THR A 196 8.29 5.68 1.59
N GLU A 197 9.00 4.72 2.17
CA GLU A 197 9.67 4.89 3.47
C GLU A 197 10.77 5.96 3.44
N SER A 198 11.29 6.29 2.26
CA SER A 198 12.28 7.39 2.13
C SER A 198 11.76 8.74 2.63
N PHE A 199 10.44 8.89 2.70
CA PHE A 199 9.80 10.07 3.27
C PHE A 199 9.15 9.80 4.64
N LEU A 200 9.41 8.65 5.28
CA LEU A 200 8.77 8.29 6.54
C LEU A 200 9.08 9.30 7.66
N GLN A 201 10.36 9.46 7.99
CA GLN A 201 10.79 10.40 9.05
C GLN A 201 10.30 11.82 8.77
N LYS A 202 10.66 12.34 7.60
CA LYS A 202 10.27 13.69 7.18
C LYS A 202 8.75 13.88 7.13
N GLY A 203 8.00 12.84 6.68
CA GLY A 203 6.54 12.85 6.66
C GLY A 203 5.95 13.00 8.06
N LEU A 204 6.44 12.23 9.04
CA LEU A 204 6.01 12.32 10.44
C LEU A 204 6.31 13.71 11.05
N GLU A 205 7.48 14.29 10.77
CA GLU A 205 7.86 15.65 11.23
C GLU A 205 6.89 16.72 10.73
N TYR A 206 6.29 16.53 9.54
CA TYR A 206 5.34 17.48 8.94
C TYR A 206 3.85 17.14 9.23
N GLY A 207 3.58 16.15 10.08
CA GLY A 207 2.21 15.79 10.47
C GLY A 207 1.57 14.66 9.67
N GLY A 208 2.35 13.96 8.84
CA GLY A 208 1.97 12.65 8.30
C GLY A 208 1.85 11.60 9.41
N THR A 209 1.29 10.45 9.11
CA THR A 209 0.93 9.47 10.14
C THR A 209 1.65 8.12 10.01
N GLY A 210 2.52 7.96 9.02
CA GLY A 210 3.27 6.73 8.78
C GLY A 210 3.69 6.61 7.31
N CYS A 211 3.81 5.39 6.79
CA CYS A 211 4.04 5.16 5.36
C CYS A 211 3.33 3.89 4.85
N ILE A 212 3.07 3.85 3.53
CA ILE A 212 2.57 2.67 2.82
C ILE A 212 3.60 2.32 1.75
N SER A 213 4.55 1.43 2.07
CA SER A 213 5.74 1.24 1.24
C SER A 213 5.99 -0.19 0.77
N ALA A 214 6.42 -0.31 -0.50
CA ALA A 214 6.60 -1.59 -1.17
C ALA A 214 7.66 -2.47 -0.49
N THR A 215 8.78 -1.90 -0.07
CA THR A 215 9.88 -2.66 0.55
C THR A 215 9.56 -3.17 1.95
N CYS A 216 8.41 -2.79 2.54
CA CYS A 216 7.86 -3.51 3.71
C CYS A 216 7.77 -5.02 3.47
N ASN A 217 7.63 -5.48 2.22
CA ASN A 217 7.57 -6.90 1.90
C ASN A 217 8.88 -7.66 2.17
N ILE A 218 10.01 -6.97 2.26
CA ILE A 218 11.33 -7.60 2.48
C ILE A 218 12.19 -6.88 3.53
N ASN A 219 11.73 -5.74 4.06
CA ASN A 219 12.43 -4.98 5.11
C ASN A 219 11.47 -4.40 6.16
N PRO A 220 10.46 -5.17 6.63
CA PRO A 220 9.41 -4.63 7.50
C PRO A 220 9.95 -4.14 8.84
N ALA A 221 10.80 -4.92 9.50
CA ALA A 221 11.31 -4.61 10.83
C ALA A 221 12.13 -3.31 10.87
N ALA A 222 12.98 -3.07 9.87
CA ALA A 222 13.78 -1.83 9.82
C ALA A 222 12.89 -0.60 9.59
N ILE A 223 11.85 -0.71 8.75
CA ILE A 223 10.91 0.40 8.51
C ILE A 223 10.07 0.65 9.76
N ARG A 224 9.63 -0.42 10.45
CA ARG A 224 8.93 -0.31 11.71
C ARG A 224 9.80 0.34 12.78
N HIS A 225 11.05 -0.06 12.91
CA HIS A 225 11.99 0.52 13.87
C HIS A 225 12.21 2.03 13.63
N VAL A 226 12.39 2.47 12.37
CA VAL A 226 12.48 3.91 12.04
C VAL A 226 11.19 4.65 12.43
N TYR A 227 10.01 4.03 12.23
CA TYR A 227 8.75 4.60 12.67
C TYR A 227 8.70 4.77 14.21
N ASP A 228 9.08 3.74 14.96
CA ASP A 228 9.05 3.75 16.42
C ASP A 228 10.04 4.78 17.00
N LEU A 229 11.24 4.88 16.42
CA LEU A 229 12.21 5.93 16.78
C LEU A 229 11.66 7.33 16.48
N SER A 230 11.05 7.53 15.31
CA SER A 230 10.51 8.83 14.88
C SER A 230 9.30 9.28 15.71
N THR A 231 8.56 8.34 16.29
CA THR A 231 7.38 8.63 17.13
C THR A 231 7.69 8.63 18.62
N GLY A 232 8.94 8.36 19.01
CA GLY A 232 9.37 8.35 20.41
C GLY A 232 8.92 7.11 21.19
N VAL A 233 8.48 6.05 20.50
CA VAL A 233 8.14 4.76 21.14
C VAL A 233 9.40 4.06 21.64
N GLU A 234 10.50 4.20 20.91
CA GLU A 234 11.82 3.65 21.27
C GLU A 234 12.89 4.74 21.26
N PRO A 235 13.91 4.66 22.13
CA PRO A 235 15.12 5.47 22.01
C PRO A 235 16.11 4.83 21.04
N GLY A 236 16.92 5.67 20.35
CA GLY A 236 17.98 5.14 19.47
C GLY A 236 18.53 6.16 18.49
N ASP A 237 19.40 5.70 17.59
CA ASP A 237 20.02 6.51 16.54
C ASP A 237 19.11 6.54 15.30
N LEU A 238 18.15 7.45 15.32
CA LEU A 238 17.18 7.62 14.23
C LEU A 238 17.89 7.96 12.90
N GLU A 239 18.92 8.80 12.93
CA GLU A 239 19.61 9.24 11.70
C GLU A 239 20.28 8.07 10.99
N THR A 240 21.05 7.26 11.70
CA THR A 240 21.70 6.07 11.14
C THR A 240 20.67 5.05 10.63
N CYS A 241 19.62 4.77 11.42
CA CYS A 241 18.58 3.81 11.03
C CYS A 241 17.82 4.28 9.79
N ASN A 242 17.43 5.54 9.72
CA ASN A 242 16.75 6.12 8.56
C ASN A 242 17.63 6.09 7.30
N ASN A 243 18.90 6.46 7.42
CA ASN A 243 19.85 6.43 6.30
C ASN A 243 20.04 5.01 5.75
N ASN A 244 20.16 4.00 6.62
CA ASN A 244 20.26 2.60 6.23
C ASN A 244 18.99 2.09 5.53
N MET A 245 17.82 2.42 6.06
CA MET A 245 16.51 2.11 5.47
C MET A 245 16.36 2.73 4.07
N VAL A 246 16.71 4.00 3.90
CA VAL A 246 16.65 4.70 2.61
C VAL A 246 17.64 4.11 1.63
N LYS A 247 18.86 3.75 2.08
CA LYS A 247 19.88 3.08 1.23
C LYS A 247 19.36 1.72 0.73
N PHE A 248 18.77 0.92 1.63
CA PHE A 248 18.15 -0.36 1.27
C PHE A 248 17.11 -0.18 0.15
N ARG A 249 16.19 0.78 0.33
CA ARG A 249 15.16 1.11 -0.66
C ARG A 249 15.77 1.44 -2.03
N LYS A 250 16.76 2.32 -2.07
CA LYS A 250 17.41 2.74 -3.32
C LYS A 250 18.03 1.56 -4.06
N ILE A 251 18.71 0.65 -3.34
CA ILE A 251 19.26 -0.56 -3.94
C ILE A 251 18.15 -1.39 -4.60
N VAL A 252 17.04 -1.66 -3.91
CA VAL A 252 15.94 -2.46 -4.45
C VAL A 252 15.30 -1.81 -5.68
N GLU A 253 15.16 -0.48 -5.70
CA GLU A 253 14.60 0.28 -6.83
C GLU A 253 15.38 0.09 -8.13
N GLU A 254 16.70 0.02 -8.08
CA GLU A 254 17.57 -0.20 -9.26
C GLU A 254 17.30 -1.56 -9.95
N TYR A 255 16.71 -2.50 -9.21
CA TYR A 255 16.41 -3.84 -9.71
C TYR A 255 14.97 -4.03 -10.19
N GLY A 256 14.12 -3.00 -10.04
CA GLY A 256 12.69 -3.06 -10.36
C GLY A 256 11.87 -3.72 -9.24
N LEU A 257 11.19 -2.90 -8.46
CA LEU A 257 10.61 -3.24 -7.15
C LEU A 257 9.91 -4.60 -7.07
N ILE A 258 8.88 -4.84 -7.89
CA ILE A 258 8.03 -6.03 -7.75
C ILE A 258 8.80 -7.33 -8.06
N PRO A 259 9.40 -7.49 -9.26
CA PRO A 259 10.16 -8.72 -9.55
C PRO A 259 11.38 -8.91 -8.65
N ALA A 260 12.03 -7.80 -8.24
CA ALA A 260 13.19 -7.85 -7.35
C ALA A 260 12.82 -8.41 -5.97
N MET A 261 11.78 -7.84 -5.34
CA MET A 261 11.32 -8.32 -4.03
C MET A 261 10.80 -9.75 -4.07
N LYS A 262 10.07 -10.13 -5.13
CA LYS A 262 9.65 -11.52 -5.33
C LYS A 262 10.82 -12.46 -5.50
N GLY A 263 11.86 -12.08 -6.23
CA GLY A 263 13.11 -12.83 -6.35
C GLY A 263 13.81 -13.05 -5.00
N VAL A 264 13.88 -12.00 -4.17
CA VAL A 264 14.40 -12.09 -2.80
C VAL A 264 13.59 -13.07 -1.95
N LEU A 265 12.27 -12.98 -1.97
CA LEU A 265 11.39 -13.90 -1.22
C LEU A 265 11.55 -15.35 -1.68
N ALA A 266 11.69 -15.60 -2.99
CA ALA A 266 11.89 -16.94 -3.52
C ALA A 266 13.15 -17.60 -2.94
N VAL A 267 14.28 -16.88 -2.92
CA VAL A 267 15.54 -17.38 -2.36
C VAL A 267 15.45 -17.54 -0.84
N LYS A 268 14.97 -16.53 -0.14
CA LYS A 268 14.95 -16.52 1.33
C LYS A 268 13.97 -17.51 1.94
N ARG A 269 12.88 -17.80 1.27
CA ARG A 269 11.84 -18.75 1.74
C ARG A 269 11.95 -20.12 1.09
N GLY A 270 12.84 -20.30 0.10
CA GLY A 270 13.04 -21.57 -0.60
C GLY A 270 11.82 -22.01 -1.42
N ASP A 271 11.00 -21.07 -1.91
CA ASP A 271 9.81 -21.36 -2.71
C ASP A 271 9.82 -20.55 -4.01
N GLU A 272 10.10 -21.22 -5.13
CA GLU A 272 10.24 -20.62 -6.45
C GLU A 272 8.92 -19.98 -6.97
N ARG A 273 7.77 -20.33 -6.40
CA ARG A 273 6.48 -19.69 -6.75
C ARG A 273 6.51 -18.18 -6.50
N TRP A 274 7.31 -17.71 -5.59
CA TRP A 274 7.48 -16.27 -5.34
C TRP A 274 8.06 -15.52 -6.54
N ARG A 275 8.79 -16.17 -7.48
CA ARG A 275 9.31 -15.49 -8.68
C ARG A 275 8.23 -15.12 -9.68
N ASN A 276 7.09 -15.80 -9.64
CA ASN A 276 6.05 -15.63 -10.64
C ASN A 276 5.40 -14.24 -10.54
N VAL A 277 5.37 -13.55 -11.66
CA VAL A 277 4.64 -12.30 -11.89
C VAL A 277 3.72 -12.48 -13.08
N ARG A 278 2.62 -11.73 -13.15
CA ARG A 278 1.76 -11.76 -14.32
C ARG A 278 2.23 -10.77 -15.39
N PRO A 279 2.14 -11.12 -16.67
CA PRO A 279 2.36 -10.14 -17.74
C PRO A 279 1.53 -8.86 -17.55
N PRO A 280 2.07 -7.68 -17.87
CA PRO A 280 3.29 -7.44 -18.65
C PRO A 280 4.61 -7.47 -17.84
N LEU A 281 4.57 -7.75 -16.55
CA LEU A 281 5.79 -7.89 -15.76
C LEU A 281 6.54 -9.18 -16.16
N LEU A 282 7.87 -9.14 -16.02
CA LEU A 282 8.75 -10.29 -16.21
C LEU A 282 9.45 -10.63 -14.88
N PRO A 283 9.64 -11.92 -14.56
CA PRO A 283 10.37 -12.34 -13.37
C PRO A 283 11.81 -11.82 -13.38
N ALA A 284 12.36 -11.49 -12.21
CA ALA A 284 13.78 -11.24 -12.09
C ALA A 284 14.59 -12.52 -12.36
N SER A 285 15.63 -12.45 -13.20
CA SER A 285 16.52 -13.59 -13.43
C SER A 285 17.25 -13.99 -12.14
N ALA A 286 17.69 -15.26 -12.06
CA ALA A 286 18.46 -15.74 -10.93
C ALA A 286 19.71 -14.88 -10.69
N SER A 287 20.46 -14.56 -11.75
CA SER A 287 21.67 -13.72 -11.66
C SER A 287 21.38 -12.30 -11.17
N LYS A 288 20.24 -11.72 -11.58
CA LYS A 288 19.82 -10.40 -11.11
C LYS A 288 19.44 -10.44 -9.62
N THR A 289 18.79 -11.51 -9.18
CA THR A 289 18.45 -11.72 -7.77
C THR A 289 19.69 -11.94 -6.91
N GLU A 290 20.64 -12.76 -7.36
CA GLU A 290 21.92 -12.99 -6.66
C GLU A 290 22.72 -11.69 -6.49
N LYS A 291 22.79 -10.89 -7.54
CA LYS A 291 23.43 -9.57 -7.47
C LYS A 291 22.75 -8.66 -6.46
N LEU A 292 21.41 -8.58 -6.49
CA LEU A 292 20.64 -7.80 -5.52
C LEU A 292 20.91 -8.27 -4.07
N LEU A 293 20.89 -9.58 -3.82
CA LEU A 293 21.17 -10.12 -2.50
C LEU A 293 22.59 -9.76 -2.01
N LYS A 294 23.58 -9.77 -2.90
CA LYS A 294 24.94 -9.33 -2.60
C LYS A 294 25.00 -7.83 -2.27
N ASP A 295 24.30 -7.00 -3.04
CA ASP A 295 24.30 -5.55 -2.84
C ASP A 295 23.56 -5.15 -1.55
N LEU A 296 22.56 -5.92 -1.13
CA LEU A 296 21.85 -5.73 0.14
C LEU A 296 22.66 -6.21 1.35
N GLY A 297 23.52 -7.23 1.17
CA GLY A 297 24.39 -7.76 2.23
C GLY A 297 23.63 -8.16 3.49
N ASP A 298 24.21 -7.85 4.66
CA ASP A 298 23.66 -8.18 5.97
C ASP A 298 22.44 -7.33 6.38
N SER A 299 22.07 -6.32 5.57
CA SER A 299 20.91 -5.48 5.84
C SER A 299 19.56 -6.18 5.59
N LEU A 300 19.59 -7.38 4.99
CA LEU A 300 18.41 -8.16 4.65
C LEU A 300 18.05 -9.18 5.72
N ASN A 301 17.02 -8.89 6.49
CA ASN A 301 16.47 -9.82 7.49
C ASN A 301 15.07 -10.29 7.05
N VAL A 302 15.03 -11.27 6.14
CA VAL A 302 13.80 -11.94 5.68
C VAL A 302 13.90 -13.38 6.15
N GLY A 303 13.38 -13.66 7.34
CA GLY A 303 13.31 -14.99 7.92
C GLY A 303 12.19 -15.83 7.33
#